data_f0c7ee88ab365653b62c2988556525ac
#
_entry.id   f0c7ee88ab365653b62c2988556525ac
#
_cell.length_a   1.000
_cell.length_b   1.000
_cell.length_c   1.000
_cell.angle_alpha   90.00
_cell.angle_beta   90.00
_cell.angle_gamma   90.00
#
_symmetry.space_group_name_H-M   'P 1'
#
loop_
_entity.id
_entity.type
_entity.pdbx_description
1 polymer ?
#
loop_
_entity_poly.entity_id
_entity_poly.type
_entity_poly.pdbx_seq_one_letter_code
_entity_poly.pdbx_strand_id
1 'polypeptide(L)'
;RTARMTFSARQAMVVCASEEAARIIELSGAHARLESPSGAGIGSTDVILSAEGPAGSLHRAWKTAQTLVEWASGIASATAAIVANAGGIPVACTRKNVPGTKALSAKAVRSGGGLMHRLGLSETLLVFPEHRLFLDAAPAQTIQRLRRTQPEKKIVVEVGGIDEALVWAEAGADVLQLEKFTPDTLAACVASLAQRERLTRPLIAAAGGIRADNAAAYVAAGADILVTSAPYAAPAKDVQVNFRSTT
;
A
#
# COMPACT_ATOMS: atom_id res chain seq x y z
N ARG A 1 13.45 -40.17 -7.35
CA ARG A 1 14.58 -39.29 -7.01
C ARG A 1 14.10 -38.20 -6.09
N THR A 2 14.91 -37.83 -5.10
CA THR A 2 14.71 -36.72 -4.18
C THR A 2 15.63 -35.55 -4.56
N ALA A 3 15.20 -34.35 -4.21
CA ALA A 3 15.98 -33.13 -4.49
C ALA A 3 15.79 -32.13 -3.34
N ARG A 4 16.71 -31.20 -3.25
CA ARG A 4 16.62 -29.98 -2.47
C ARG A 4 16.46 -28.81 -3.43
N MET A 5 15.58 -27.86 -3.05
CA MET A 5 15.35 -26.62 -3.77
C MET A 5 15.56 -25.44 -2.81
N THR A 6 16.22 -24.39 -3.25
CA THR A 6 16.49 -23.19 -2.43
C THR A 6 16.10 -21.94 -3.21
N PHE A 7 15.34 -21.06 -2.59
CA PHE A 7 15.00 -19.72 -3.09
C PHE A 7 15.90 -18.69 -2.43
N SER A 8 16.60 -17.89 -3.21
CA SER A 8 17.51 -16.86 -2.74
C SER A 8 17.28 -15.54 -3.47
N ALA A 9 17.41 -14.42 -2.77
CA ALA A 9 17.29 -13.11 -3.36
C ALA A 9 18.47 -12.79 -4.31
N ARG A 10 18.21 -12.23 -5.48
CA ARG A 10 19.27 -11.71 -6.37
C ARG A 10 19.61 -10.25 -6.14
N GLN A 11 18.79 -9.56 -5.36
CA GLN A 11 18.95 -8.15 -5.01
C GLN A 11 18.34 -7.89 -3.64
N ALA A 12 18.68 -6.78 -3.00
CA ALA A 12 18.04 -6.37 -1.76
C ALA A 12 16.52 -6.19 -1.96
N MET A 13 15.73 -6.72 -1.01
CA MET A 13 14.27 -6.65 -1.05
C MET A 13 13.65 -6.76 0.34
N VAL A 14 12.39 -6.34 0.44
CA VAL A 14 11.49 -6.76 1.51
C VAL A 14 10.73 -7.97 1.01
N VAL A 15 10.89 -9.09 1.70
CA VAL A 15 10.24 -10.37 1.33
C VAL A 15 8.74 -10.28 1.58
N CYS A 16 7.96 -10.86 0.67
CA CYS A 16 6.54 -11.10 0.89
C CYS A 16 6.07 -12.39 0.21
N ALA A 17 5.06 -13.02 0.77
CA ALA A 17 4.46 -14.26 0.31
C ALA A 17 5.37 -15.51 0.40
N SER A 18 6.40 -15.48 1.23
CA SER A 18 7.24 -16.64 1.49
C SER A 18 6.49 -17.76 2.20
N GLU A 19 5.54 -17.44 3.08
CA GLU A 19 4.66 -18.41 3.77
C GLU A 19 3.71 -19.10 2.78
N GLU A 20 3.12 -18.34 1.86
CA GLU A 20 2.27 -18.88 0.79
C GLU A 20 3.07 -19.74 -0.18
N ALA A 21 4.30 -19.35 -0.51
CA ALA A 21 5.22 -20.14 -1.32
C ALA A 21 5.57 -21.46 -0.64
N ALA A 22 5.90 -21.45 0.65
CA ALA A 22 6.13 -22.63 1.45
C ALA A 22 4.89 -23.54 1.43
N ARG A 23 3.69 -22.98 1.61
CA ARG A 23 2.44 -23.74 1.59
C ARG A 23 2.14 -24.37 0.22
N ILE A 24 2.42 -23.69 -0.87
CA ILE A 24 2.31 -24.26 -2.23
C ILE A 24 3.22 -25.48 -2.41
N ILE A 25 4.44 -25.39 -1.90
CA ILE A 25 5.41 -26.49 -1.92
C ILE A 25 4.92 -27.67 -1.11
N GLU A 26 4.42 -27.46 0.11
CA GLU A 26 3.87 -28.51 0.96
C GLU A 26 2.65 -29.19 0.33
N LEU A 27 1.72 -28.42 -0.24
CA LEU A 27 0.56 -28.95 -0.95
C LEU A 27 0.93 -29.78 -2.19
N SER A 28 2.13 -29.57 -2.75
CA SER A 28 2.64 -30.39 -3.85
C SER A 28 3.23 -31.73 -3.39
N GLY A 29 3.38 -31.96 -2.09
CA GLY A 29 3.93 -33.17 -1.49
C GLY A 29 5.44 -33.13 -1.23
N ALA A 30 6.01 -31.93 -1.02
CA ALA A 30 7.36 -31.73 -0.53
C ALA A 30 7.33 -31.04 0.85
N HIS A 31 8.46 -30.97 1.52
CA HIS A 31 8.61 -30.29 2.80
C HIS A 31 9.32 -28.95 2.59
N ALA A 32 8.77 -27.86 3.15
CA ALA A 32 9.34 -26.53 3.05
C ALA A 32 9.81 -26.02 4.42
N ARG A 33 10.92 -25.29 4.42
CA ARG A 33 11.46 -24.58 5.58
C ARG A 33 11.59 -23.10 5.23
N LEU A 34 10.91 -22.27 6.02
CA LEU A 34 10.97 -20.82 5.89
C LEU A 34 12.23 -20.27 6.57
N GLU A 35 13.01 -19.45 5.87
CA GLU A 35 14.21 -18.80 6.39
C GLU A 35 13.96 -17.28 6.60
N SER A 36 13.23 -16.64 5.67
CA SER A 36 12.91 -15.22 5.72
C SER A 36 11.40 -15.02 5.58
N PRO A 37 10.70 -14.60 6.67
CA PRO A 37 9.25 -14.38 6.64
C PRO A 37 8.89 -13.10 5.88
N SER A 38 7.61 -12.97 5.53
CA SER A 38 7.07 -11.72 4.95
C SER A 38 7.32 -10.53 5.88
N GLY A 39 7.85 -9.43 5.32
CA GLY A 39 8.28 -8.24 6.04
C GLY A 39 9.78 -8.21 6.38
N ALA A 40 10.50 -9.31 6.22
CA ALA A 40 11.95 -9.31 6.41
C ALA A 40 12.65 -8.53 5.30
N GLY A 41 13.53 -7.59 5.68
CA GLY A 41 14.47 -6.96 4.77
C GLY A 41 15.70 -7.84 4.61
N ILE A 42 16.03 -8.25 3.39
CA ILE A 42 17.15 -9.14 3.08
C ILE A 42 18.04 -8.55 1.99
N GLY A 43 19.31 -8.98 2.01
CA GLY A 43 20.32 -8.65 0.99
C GLY A 43 20.31 -9.60 -0.21
N SER A 44 21.19 -9.31 -1.17
CA SER A 44 21.48 -10.24 -2.26
C SER A 44 22.09 -11.53 -1.69
N THR A 45 21.70 -12.69 -2.26
CA THR A 45 22.11 -14.06 -1.88
C THR A 45 21.48 -14.63 -0.62
N ASP A 46 20.78 -13.83 0.18
CA ASP A 46 20.09 -14.34 1.37
C ASP A 46 18.98 -15.34 0.98
N VAL A 47 18.82 -16.36 1.81
CA VAL A 47 17.87 -17.43 1.56
C VAL A 47 16.48 -17.04 2.05
N ILE A 48 15.47 -17.20 1.19
CA ILE A 48 14.06 -16.94 1.48
C ILE A 48 13.41 -18.18 2.08
N LEU A 49 13.58 -19.31 1.40
CA LEU A 49 13.11 -20.61 1.86
C LEU A 49 13.93 -21.74 1.25
N SER A 50 13.94 -22.89 1.89
CA SER A 50 14.46 -24.14 1.37
C SER A 50 13.37 -25.23 1.36
N ALA A 51 13.48 -26.20 0.47
CA ALA A 51 12.51 -27.29 0.38
C ALA A 51 13.19 -28.59 -0.03
N GLU A 52 12.66 -29.72 0.49
CA GLU A 52 13.14 -31.06 0.18
C GLU A 52 11.96 -32.00 -0.12
N GLY A 53 12.17 -32.93 -1.04
CA GLY A 53 11.16 -33.94 -1.38
C GLY A 53 11.32 -34.54 -2.75
N PRO A 54 10.27 -35.23 -3.23
CA PRO A 54 10.27 -35.80 -4.57
C PRO A 54 10.48 -34.71 -5.63
N ALA A 55 11.42 -34.92 -6.56
CA ALA A 55 11.76 -33.94 -7.58
C ALA A 55 10.53 -33.48 -8.39
N GLY A 56 9.59 -34.38 -8.70
CA GLY A 56 8.35 -34.03 -9.39
C GLY A 56 7.43 -33.10 -8.60
N SER A 57 7.40 -33.22 -7.26
CA SER A 57 6.63 -32.33 -6.36
C SER A 57 7.24 -30.93 -6.37
N LEU A 58 8.54 -30.83 -6.21
CA LEU A 58 9.26 -29.54 -6.25
C LEU A 58 9.09 -28.84 -7.61
N HIS A 59 9.18 -29.57 -8.72
CA HIS A 59 8.97 -29.00 -10.06
C HIS A 59 7.54 -28.47 -10.28
N ARG A 60 6.52 -29.14 -9.75
CA ARG A 60 5.12 -28.67 -9.84
C ARG A 60 4.92 -27.35 -9.10
N ALA A 61 5.53 -27.18 -7.93
CA ALA A 61 5.35 -26.00 -7.09
C ALA A 61 6.22 -24.81 -7.51
N TRP A 62 7.40 -25.10 -8.03
CA TRP A 62 8.50 -24.15 -8.22
C TRP A 62 8.09 -22.81 -8.81
N LYS A 63 7.62 -22.79 -10.06
CA LYS A 63 7.39 -21.53 -10.78
C LYS A 63 6.27 -20.69 -10.17
N THR A 64 5.20 -21.34 -9.70
CA THR A 64 4.09 -20.64 -9.04
C THR A 64 4.57 -19.98 -7.73
N ALA A 65 5.31 -20.74 -6.91
CA ALA A 65 5.85 -20.22 -5.65
C ALA A 65 6.88 -19.09 -5.90
N GLN A 66 7.77 -19.24 -6.86
CA GLN A 66 8.76 -18.22 -7.24
C GLN A 66 8.07 -16.92 -7.68
N THR A 67 7.19 -17.00 -8.68
CA THR A 67 6.49 -15.83 -9.24
C THR A 67 5.69 -15.09 -8.17
N LEU A 68 5.07 -15.83 -7.25
CA LEU A 68 4.29 -15.25 -6.15
C LEU A 68 5.17 -14.41 -5.22
N VAL A 69 6.33 -14.95 -4.81
CA VAL A 69 7.30 -14.24 -3.97
C VAL A 69 7.87 -13.02 -4.71
N GLU A 70 8.27 -13.17 -5.96
CA GLU A 70 8.83 -12.10 -6.79
C GLU A 70 7.88 -10.91 -6.91
N TRP A 71 6.62 -11.19 -7.28
CA TRP A 71 5.60 -10.17 -7.45
C TRP A 71 5.24 -9.47 -6.13
N ALA A 72 4.97 -10.23 -5.08
CA ALA A 72 4.57 -9.68 -3.78
C ALA A 72 5.72 -8.90 -3.13
N SER A 73 6.96 -9.36 -3.25
CA SER A 73 8.15 -8.66 -2.75
C SER A 73 8.44 -7.39 -3.53
N GLY A 74 8.05 -7.31 -4.81
CA GLY A 74 8.08 -6.07 -5.59
C GLY A 74 7.21 -4.99 -4.95
N ILE A 75 5.95 -5.30 -4.64
CA ILE A 75 5.02 -4.39 -3.97
C ILE A 75 5.53 -4.00 -2.57
N ALA A 76 5.97 -5.00 -1.78
CA ALA A 76 6.47 -4.76 -0.43
C ALA A 76 7.69 -3.84 -0.42
N SER A 77 8.66 -4.10 -1.31
CA SER A 77 9.88 -3.28 -1.41
C SER A 77 9.58 -1.85 -1.87
N ALA A 78 8.68 -1.68 -2.84
CA ALA A 78 8.27 -0.35 -3.30
C ALA A 78 7.52 0.43 -2.20
N THR A 79 6.68 -0.26 -1.42
CA THR A 79 6.01 0.35 -0.27
C THR A 79 7.03 0.80 0.78
N ALA A 80 7.99 -0.08 1.12
CA ALA A 80 9.04 0.23 2.09
C ALA A 80 9.89 1.44 1.67
N ALA A 81 10.18 1.58 0.37
CA ALA A 81 10.91 2.72 -0.15
C ALA A 81 10.14 4.06 0.04
N ILE A 82 8.81 4.05 -0.09
CA ILE A 82 7.99 5.24 0.18
C ILE A 82 7.96 5.52 1.69
N VAL A 83 7.74 4.50 2.50
CA VAL A 83 7.70 4.62 3.98
C VAL A 83 9.00 5.19 4.53
N ALA A 84 10.15 4.74 4.00
CA ALA A 84 11.47 5.25 4.41
C ALA A 84 11.64 6.77 4.17
N ASN A 85 10.96 7.32 3.16
CA ASN A 85 10.99 8.74 2.81
C ASN A 85 9.80 9.55 3.37
N ALA A 86 8.92 8.90 4.12
CA ALA A 86 7.70 9.52 4.64
C ALA A 86 7.87 10.22 6.00
N GLY A 87 9.10 10.28 6.56
CA GLY A 87 9.38 11.01 7.81
C GLY A 87 8.52 10.57 9.02
N GLY A 88 8.03 9.33 9.01
CA GLY A 88 7.19 8.78 10.08
C GLY A 88 5.68 9.01 9.91
N ILE A 89 5.22 9.77 8.90
CA ILE A 89 3.79 9.89 8.64
C ILE A 89 3.25 8.64 7.91
N PRO A 90 1.95 8.31 8.07
CA PRO A 90 1.37 7.13 7.45
C PRO A 90 1.42 7.16 5.93
N VAL A 91 1.82 6.02 5.32
CA VAL A 91 1.72 5.76 3.89
C VAL A 91 0.57 4.79 3.66
N ALA A 92 -0.50 5.27 3.04
CA ALA A 92 -1.74 4.52 2.82
C ALA A 92 -1.90 4.15 1.34
N CYS A 93 -1.92 2.85 1.04
CA CYS A 93 -2.16 2.39 -0.33
C CYS A 93 -3.66 2.31 -0.65
N THR A 94 -4.01 2.74 -1.87
CA THR A 94 -5.38 2.76 -2.38
C THR A 94 -5.93 1.35 -2.63
N ARG A 95 -7.20 1.25 -3.06
CA ARG A 95 -7.82 0.00 -3.51
C ARG A 95 -7.57 -0.32 -4.99
N LYS A 96 -6.62 0.38 -5.63
CA LYS A 96 -6.30 0.21 -7.07
C LYS A 96 -5.33 -0.96 -7.33
N ASN A 97 -5.41 -2.03 -6.53
CA ASN A 97 -4.69 -3.27 -6.78
C ASN A 97 -5.28 -4.04 -7.98
N VAL A 98 -4.50 -4.94 -8.55
CA VAL A 98 -4.98 -5.83 -9.62
C VAL A 98 -6.20 -6.63 -9.14
N PRO A 99 -7.30 -6.70 -9.93
CA PRO A 99 -8.46 -7.51 -9.59
C PRO A 99 -8.10 -8.95 -9.23
N GLY A 100 -8.74 -9.49 -8.20
CA GLY A 100 -8.45 -10.83 -7.70
C GLY A 100 -7.27 -10.93 -6.71
N THR A 101 -6.39 -9.93 -6.62
CA THR A 101 -5.19 -10.00 -5.77
C THR A 101 -5.30 -9.27 -4.44
N LYS A 102 -6.49 -8.82 -4.04
CA LYS A 102 -6.68 -7.92 -2.88
C LYS A 102 -6.00 -8.39 -1.61
N ALA A 103 -6.19 -9.65 -1.22
CA ALA A 103 -5.64 -10.19 0.03
C ALA A 103 -4.10 -10.15 0.02
N LEU A 104 -3.49 -10.62 -1.06
CA LEU A 104 -2.03 -10.66 -1.19
C LEU A 104 -1.43 -9.26 -1.37
N SER A 105 -2.10 -8.38 -2.14
CA SER A 105 -1.69 -6.98 -2.28
C SER A 105 -1.70 -6.25 -0.93
N ALA A 106 -2.73 -6.45 -0.11
CA ALA A 106 -2.80 -5.86 1.23
C ALA A 106 -1.72 -6.41 2.16
N LYS A 107 -1.43 -7.73 2.09
CA LYS A 107 -0.31 -8.33 2.80
C LYS A 107 1.02 -7.69 2.36
N ALA A 108 1.25 -7.55 1.07
CA ALA A 108 2.49 -6.97 0.53
C ALA A 108 2.69 -5.51 0.96
N VAL A 109 1.64 -4.69 0.93
CA VAL A 109 1.68 -3.31 1.43
C VAL A 109 2.07 -3.29 2.91
N ARG A 110 1.44 -4.13 3.75
CA ARG A 110 1.76 -4.21 5.19
C ARG A 110 3.18 -4.71 5.44
N SER A 111 3.64 -5.68 4.66
CA SER A 111 5.03 -6.19 4.73
C SER A 111 6.05 -5.09 4.44
N GLY A 112 5.70 -4.11 3.61
CA GLY A 112 6.52 -2.92 3.36
C GLY A 112 6.35 -1.79 4.38
N GLY A 113 5.59 -1.99 5.48
CA GLY A 113 5.33 -0.98 6.50
C GLY A 113 4.23 0.03 6.15
N GLY A 114 3.55 -0.15 5.02
CA GLY A 114 2.42 0.69 4.62
C GLY A 114 1.10 0.24 5.25
N LEU A 115 0.09 1.08 5.09
CA LEU A 115 -1.29 0.84 5.51
C LEU A 115 -2.21 0.74 4.29
N MET A 116 -3.37 0.12 4.45
CA MET A 116 -4.43 0.25 3.47
C MET A 116 -5.23 1.52 3.78
N HIS A 117 -5.44 2.38 2.77
CA HIS A 117 -6.25 3.59 2.92
C HIS A 117 -7.67 3.22 3.38
N ARG A 118 -8.26 2.20 2.75
CA ARG A 118 -9.47 1.50 3.19
C ARG A 118 -9.54 0.14 2.52
N LEU A 119 -10.04 -0.87 3.22
CA LEU A 119 -10.22 -2.21 2.67
C LEU A 119 -11.56 -2.37 1.94
N GLY A 120 -12.54 -1.53 2.26
CA GLY A 120 -13.88 -1.60 1.69
C GLY A 120 -14.68 -0.32 1.89
N LEU A 121 -15.99 -0.39 1.66
CA LEU A 121 -16.93 0.73 1.85
C LEU A 121 -17.36 0.89 3.33
N SER A 122 -17.03 -0.05 4.18
CA SER A 122 -17.40 -0.08 5.60
C SER A 122 -16.41 0.62 6.52
N GLU A 123 -15.34 1.19 6.00
CA GLU A 123 -14.36 1.96 6.78
C GLU A 123 -14.66 3.48 6.66
N THR A 124 -13.69 4.30 6.30
CA THR A 124 -13.91 5.75 6.09
C THR A 124 -14.88 6.03 4.94
N LEU A 125 -15.66 7.10 5.08
CA LEU A 125 -16.50 7.60 3.99
C LEU A 125 -15.64 8.48 3.09
N LEU A 126 -15.44 8.10 1.84
CA LEU A 126 -14.68 8.90 0.88
C LEU A 126 -15.65 9.47 -0.17
N VAL A 127 -15.74 10.80 -0.18
CA VAL A 127 -16.57 11.57 -1.11
C VAL A 127 -15.70 12.05 -2.25
N PHE A 128 -15.94 11.51 -3.45
CA PHE A 128 -15.28 11.91 -4.69
C PHE A 128 -16.05 13.04 -5.41
N PRO A 129 -15.40 13.79 -6.31
CA PRO A 129 -16.08 14.74 -7.19
C PRO A 129 -17.28 14.12 -7.94
N GLU A 130 -17.14 12.89 -8.43
CA GLU A 130 -18.18 12.16 -9.17
C GLU A 130 -19.42 11.90 -8.31
N HIS A 131 -19.27 11.66 -7.00
CA HIS A 131 -20.42 11.53 -6.10
C HIS A 131 -21.20 12.84 -5.99
N ARG A 132 -20.49 13.97 -6.01
CA ARG A 132 -21.06 15.30 -5.82
C ARG A 132 -21.84 15.81 -7.03
N LEU A 133 -21.56 15.29 -8.23
CA LEU A 133 -22.31 15.60 -9.45
C LEU A 133 -23.81 15.29 -9.35
N PHE A 134 -24.18 14.39 -8.44
CA PHE A 134 -25.54 13.92 -8.25
C PHE A 134 -26.12 14.35 -6.90
N LEU A 135 -25.50 15.33 -6.23
CA LEU A 135 -25.95 15.85 -4.95
C LEU A 135 -26.31 17.34 -5.09
N ASP A 136 -27.59 17.66 -4.92
CA ASP A 136 -28.07 19.05 -4.89
C ASP A 136 -27.79 19.75 -3.55
N ALA A 137 -27.28 19.00 -2.58
CA ALA A 137 -27.05 19.51 -1.22
C ALA A 137 -25.73 20.27 -1.11
N ALA A 138 -25.76 21.38 -0.35
CA ALA A 138 -24.55 22.11 0.00
C ALA A 138 -23.56 21.25 0.81
N PRO A 139 -22.25 21.53 0.76
CA PRO A 139 -21.21 20.77 1.47
C PRO A 139 -21.52 20.51 2.94
N ALA A 140 -21.94 21.54 3.69
CA ALA A 140 -22.28 21.41 5.10
C ALA A 140 -23.47 20.45 5.35
N GLN A 141 -24.49 20.47 4.50
CA GLN A 141 -25.63 19.56 4.58
C GLN A 141 -25.21 18.12 4.26
N THR A 142 -24.33 17.95 3.30
CA THR A 142 -23.76 16.64 2.93
C THR A 142 -22.99 16.04 4.10
N ILE A 143 -22.08 16.78 4.71
CA ILE A 143 -21.32 16.34 5.90
C ILE A 143 -22.25 15.99 7.06
N GLN A 144 -23.22 16.87 7.37
CA GLN A 144 -24.19 16.63 8.45
C GLN A 144 -25.00 15.35 8.22
N ARG A 145 -25.47 15.11 6.99
CA ARG A 145 -26.20 13.89 6.63
C ARG A 145 -25.34 12.64 6.82
N LEU A 146 -24.07 12.66 6.36
CA LEU A 146 -23.15 11.55 6.51
C LEU A 146 -22.85 11.26 7.98
N ARG A 147 -22.60 12.29 8.81
CA ARG A 147 -22.38 12.12 10.26
C ARG A 147 -23.60 11.52 10.99
N ARG A 148 -24.81 11.91 10.62
CA ARG A 148 -26.03 11.35 11.22
C ARG A 148 -26.22 9.88 10.84
N THR A 149 -25.89 9.49 9.61
CA THR A 149 -26.10 8.11 9.14
C THR A 149 -24.96 7.16 9.48
N GLN A 150 -23.76 7.69 9.69
CA GLN A 150 -22.55 6.92 9.99
C GLN A 150 -21.69 7.66 11.02
N PRO A 151 -22.16 7.78 12.29
CA PRO A 151 -21.54 8.67 13.29
C PRO A 151 -20.11 8.29 13.70
N GLU A 152 -19.76 7.02 13.58
CA GLU A 152 -18.43 6.50 13.96
C GLU A 152 -17.36 6.66 12.86
N LYS A 153 -17.76 7.08 11.64
CA LYS A 153 -16.86 7.08 10.50
C LYS A 153 -16.28 8.46 10.22
N LYS A 154 -14.97 8.47 9.92
CA LYS A 154 -14.31 9.65 9.38
C LYS A 154 -14.82 9.95 7.97
N ILE A 155 -15.06 11.23 7.69
CA ILE A 155 -15.47 11.72 6.38
C ILE A 155 -14.25 12.30 5.69
N VAL A 156 -13.84 11.67 4.61
CA VAL A 156 -12.75 12.09 3.73
C VAL A 156 -13.37 12.71 2.49
N VAL A 157 -12.90 13.89 2.09
CA VAL A 157 -13.37 14.54 0.85
C VAL A 157 -12.19 14.75 -0.08
N GLU A 158 -12.29 14.21 -1.30
CA GLU A 158 -11.31 14.46 -2.34
C GLU A 158 -11.59 15.80 -3.00
N VAL A 159 -10.55 16.63 -3.12
CA VAL A 159 -10.62 17.99 -3.69
C VAL A 159 -9.48 18.22 -4.67
N GLY A 160 -9.75 19.04 -5.70
CA GLY A 160 -8.80 19.37 -6.76
C GLY A 160 -8.26 20.80 -6.74
N GLY A 161 -8.66 21.62 -5.75
CA GLY A 161 -8.23 23.02 -5.64
C GLY A 161 -8.32 23.57 -4.22
N ILE A 162 -7.59 24.69 -3.96
CA ILE A 162 -7.52 25.30 -2.62
C ILE A 162 -8.89 25.83 -2.17
N ASP A 163 -9.62 26.53 -3.04
CA ASP A 163 -10.93 27.09 -2.72
C ASP A 163 -11.91 25.99 -2.31
N GLU A 164 -11.88 24.88 -3.05
CA GLU A 164 -12.70 23.71 -2.75
C GLU A 164 -12.30 23.08 -1.40
N ALA A 165 -11.00 22.99 -1.11
CA ALA A 165 -10.49 22.51 0.17
C ALA A 165 -11.01 23.35 1.34
N LEU A 166 -10.99 24.67 1.22
CA LEU A 166 -11.52 25.59 2.24
C LEU A 166 -13.01 25.37 2.49
N VAL A 167 -13.81 25.29 1.45
CA VAL A 167 -15.25 25.05 1.54
C VAL A 167 -15.57 23.74 2.25
N TRP A 168 -14.88 22.64 1.92
CA TRP A 168 -15.13 21.36 2.56
C TRP A 168 -14.55 21.26 3.98
N ALA A 169 -13.47 21.98 4.27
CA ALA A 169 -12.96 22.14 5.63
C ALA A 169 -13.98 22.87 6.52
N GLU A 170 -14.51 24.00 6.05
CA GLU A 170 -15.56 24.76 6.75
C GLU A 170 -16.86 23.95 6.92
N ALA A 171 -17.19 23.06 5.99
CA ALA A 171 -18.26 22.12 6.10
C ALA A 171 -18.05 21.03 7.17
N GLY A 172 -16.80 20.85 7.63
CA GLY A 172 -16.44 19.92 8.69
C GLY A 172 -15.98 18.55 8.21
N ALA A 173 -15.33 18.44 7.05
CA ALA A 173 -14.62 17.23 6.64
C ALA A 173 -13.54 16.86 7.66
N ASP A 174 -13.38 15.58 7.98
CA ASP A 174 -12.33 15.12 8.90
C ASP A 174 -10.97 15.03 8.22
N VAL A 175 -10.96 14.72 6.92
CA VAL A 175 -9.76 14.60 6.10
C VAL A 175 -10.02 15.24 4.73
N LEU A 176 -9.09 16.04 4.25
CA LEU A 176 -9.06 16.51 2.86
C LEU A 176 -8.04 15.69 2.09
N GLN A 177 -8.48 14.98 1.07
CA GLN A 177 -7.60 14.29 0.14
C GLN A 177 -7.33 15.20 -1.05
N LEU A 178 -6.12 15.78 -1.07
CA LEU A 178 -5.66 16.72 -2.09
C LEU A 178 -5.16 15.93 -3.31
N GLU A 179 -6.01 15.81 -4.34
CA GLU A 179 -5.70 15.00 -5.52
C GLU A 179 -4.81 15.79 -6.49
N LYS A 180 -3.62 15.24 -6.77
CA LYS A 180 -2.62 15.78 -7.70
C LYS A 180 -2.12 17.21 -7.40
N PHE A 181 -2.20 17.65 -6.17
CA PHE A 181 -1.50 18.87 -5.76
C PHE A 181 0.01 18.67 -5.87
N THR A 182 0.72 19.71 -6.29
CA THR A 182 2.18 19.76 -6.12
C THR A 182 2.52 20.02 -4.64
N PRO A 183 3.75 19.76 -4.17
CA PRO A 183 4.16 20.13 -2.82
C PRO A 183 3.92 21.62 -2.52
N ASP A 184 4.23 22.52 -3.45
CA ASP A 184 4.01 23.97 -3.28
C ASP A 184 2.53 24.32 -3.15
N THR A 185 1.66 23.74 -3.98
CA THR A 185 0.22 23.95 -3.90
C THR A 185 -0.36 23.37 -2.62
N LEU A 186 0.16 22.23 -2.16
CA LEU A 186 -0.23 21.65 -0.87
C LEU A 186 0.16 22.57 0.29
N ALA A 187 1.39 23.08 0.31
CA ALA A 187 1.85 24.03 1.32
C ALA A 187 1.00 25.30 1.36
N ALA A 188 0.64 25.85 0.19
CA ALA A 188 -0.25 27.01 0.08
C ALA A 188 -1.66 26.69 0.64
N CYS A 189 -2.18 25.50 0.38
CA CYS A 189 -3.46 25.04 0.94
C CYS A 189 -3.39 24.95 2.47
N VAL A 190 -2.35 24.32 3.02
CA VAL A 190 -2.12 24.23 4.47
C VAL A 190 -2.04 25.61 5.12
N ALA A 191 -1.31 26.55 4.52
CA ALA A 191 -1.21 27.94 5.00
C ALA A 191 -2.57 28.64 4.98
N SER A 192 -3.37 28.46 3.92
CA SER A 192 -4.72 29.05 3.81
C SER A 192 -5.68 28.49 4.86
N LEU A 193 -5.61 27.19 5.16
CA LEU A 193 -6.39 26.56 6.23
C LEU A 193 -5.98 27.07 7.62
N ALA A 194 -4.69 27.32 7.86
CA ALA A 194 -4.17 27.81 9.13
C ALA A 194 -4.65 29.26 9.45
N GLN A 195 -5.00 30.05 8.43
CA GLN A 195 -5.55 31.41 8.62
C GLN A 195 -7.02 31.43 9.09
N ARG A 196 -7.68 30.28 9.17
CA ARG A 196 -9.09 30.17 9.58
C ARG A 196 -9.20 29.91 11.09
N GLU A 197 -9.20 30.95 11.90
CA GLU A 197 -9.14 30.92 13.38
C GLU A 197 -10.18 30.02 14.06
N ARG A 198 -11.35 29.80 13.45
CA ARG A 198 -12.45 28.99 14.02
C ARG A 198 -12.54 27.58 13.44
N LEU A 199 -11.61 27.22 12.57
CA LEU A 199 -11.62 25.94 11.88
C LEU A 199 -10.86 24.89 12.68
N THR A 200 -11.52 23.76 13.00
CA THR A 200 -10.79 22.55 13.38
C THR A 200 -10.07 22.02 12.14
N ARG A 201 -8.74 22.14 12.10
CA ARG A 201 -7.93 21.73 10.95
C ARG A 201 -8.20 20.26 10.60
N PRO A 202 -8.67 19.95 9.38
CA PRO A 202 -8.75 18.57 8.92
C PRO A 202 -7.35 17.97 8.70
N LEU A 203 -7.25 16.64 8.73
CA LEU A 203 -6.03 15.97 8.28
C LEU A 203 -5.86 16.17 6.77
N ILE A 204 -4.62 16.36 6.34
CA ILE A 204 -4.26 16.57 4.95
C ILE A 204 -3.66 15.29 4.38
N ALA A 205 -4.38 14.67 3.45
CA ALA A 205 -3.92 13.50 2.73
C ALA A 205 -3.45 13.91 1.33
N ALA A 206 -2.15 13.80 1.08
CA ALA A 206 -1.60 14.01 -0.27
C ALA A 206 -1.86 12.79 -1.14
N ALA A 207 -2.53 12.95 -2.28
CA ALA A 207 -2.89 11.88 -3.20
C ALA A 207 -2.56 12.23 -4.66
N GLY A 208 -2.38 11.19 -5.48
CA GLY A 208 -2.10 11.37 -6.90
C GLY A 208 -0.61 11.54 -7.22
N GLY A 209 0.06 10.45 -7.59
CA GLY A 209 1.45 10.47 -8.03
C GLY A 209 2.51 10.41 -6.94
N ILE A 210 2.15 10.05 -5.72
CA ILE A 210 3.11 9.89 -4.61
C ILE A 210 3.99 8.66 -4.85
N ARG A 211 5.32 8.86 -4.78
CA ARG A 211 6.37 7.85 -4.95
C ARG A 211 7.51 8.07 -3.96
N ALA A 212 8.47 7.16 -3.91
CA ALA A 212 9.61 7.24 -3.00
C ALA A 212 10.48 8.50 -3.22
N ASP A 213 10.60 8.95 -4.46
CA ASP A 213 11.43 10.10 -4.85
C ASP A 213 10.81 11.47 -4.49
N ASN A 214 9.49 11.53 -4.26
CA ASN A 214 8.80 12.78 -3.94
C ASN A 214 8.12 12.79 -2.57
N ALA A 215 8.05 11.67 -1.87
CA ALA A 215 7.35 11.54 -0.58
C ALA A 215 7.81 12.60 0.44
N ALA A 216 9.12 12.78 0.60
CA ALA A 216 9.69 13.74 1.56
C ALA A 216 9.25 15.19 1.26
N ALA A 217 9.08 15.57 0.00
CA ALA A 217 8.62 16.91 -0.38
C ALA A 217 7.18 17.17 0.07
N TYR A 218 6.29 16.18 -0.04
CA TYR A 218 4.91 16.30 0.43
C TYR A 218 4.83 16.35 1.96
N VAL A 219 5.70 15.60 2.66
CA VAL A 219 5.83 15.69 4.12
C VAL A 219 6.25 17.09 4.55
N ALA A 220 7.30 17.63 3.93
CA ALA A 220 7.78 18.99 4.20
C ALA A 220 6.72 20.08 3.89
N ALA A 221 5.87 19.83 2.91
CA ALA A 221 4.74 20.71 2.56
C ALA A 221 3.57 20.66 3.57
N GLY A 222 3.58 19.72 4.52
CA GLY A 222 2.58 19.64 5.60
C GLY A 222 1.50 18.59 5.40
N ALA A 223 1.75 17.55 4.59
CA ALA A 223 0.88 16.38 4.51
C ALA A 223 0.92 15.60 5.84
N ASP A 224 -0.26 15.15 6.31
CA ASP A 224 -0.40 14.28 7.47
C ASP A 224 -0.46 12.79 7.07
N ILE A 225 -0.83 12.51 5.81
CA ILE A 225 -0.97 11.16 5.24
C ILE A 225 -0.50 11.20 3.77
N LEU A 226 0.25 10.19 3.35
CA LEU A 226 0.56 9.97 1.92
C LEU A 226 -0.33 8.86 1.37
N VAL A 227 -1.09 9.15 0.31
CA VAL A 227 -2.00 8.20 -0.34
C VAL A 227 -1.45 7.84 -1.73
N THR A 228 -1.22 6.55 -1.98
CA THR A 228 -0.58 6.11 -3.22
C THR A 228 -1.13 4.80 -3.76
N SER A 229 -0.98 4.59 -5.05
CA SER A 229 -1.14 3.29 -5.73
C SER A 229 0.16 2.80 -6.40
N ALA A 230 1.22 3.59 -6.32
CA ALA A 230 2.48 3.30 -7.01
C ALA A 230 3.06 1.90 -6.74
N PRO A 231 2.98 1.35 -5.50
CA PRO A 231 3.49 0.01 -5.24
C PRO A 231 2.87 -1.09 -6.09
N TYR A 232 1.61 -0.97 -6.51
CA TYR A 232 0.94 -2.01 -7.32
C TYR A 232 1.47 -2.13 -8.75
N ALA A 233 2.18 -1.12 -9.24
CA ALA A 233 2.84 -1.11 -10.54
C ALA A 233 4.36 -1.31 -10.44
N ALA A 234 4.87 -1.66 -9.25
CA ALA A 234 6.29 -1.90 -9.06
C ALA A 234 6.75 -3.15 -9.81
N PRO A 235 7.98 -3.16 -10.34
CA PRO A 235 8.56 -4.36 -10.92
C PRO A 235 8.70 -5.47 -9.88
N ALA A 236 8.52 -6.71 -10.31
CA ALA A 236 8.81 -7.88 -9.49
C ALA A 236 10.29 -7.88 -9.04
N LYS A 237 10.54 -8.46 -7.88
CA LYS A 237 11.91 -8.73 -7.40
C LYS A 237 12.42 -10.03 -8.00
N ASP A 238 13.71 -10.11 -8.27
CA ASP A 238 14.31 -11.31 -8.85
C ASP A 238 14.72 -12.30 -7.76
N VAL A 239 14.22 -13.54 -7.86
CA VAL A 239 14.51 -14.66 -6.97
C VAL A 239 15.18 -15.78 -7.74
N GLN A 240 16.38 -16.16 -7.32
CA GLN A 240 17.06 -17.32 -7.84
C GLN A 240 16.54 -18.59 -7.19
N VAL A 241 16.26 -19.61 -8.01
CA VAL A 241 15.91 -20.95 -7.52
C VAL A 241 16.97 -21.95 -7.99
N ASN A 242 17.57 -22.63 -7.02
CA ASN A 242 18.57 -23.66 -7.26
C ASN A 242 18.02 -25.03 -6.87
N PHE A 243 18.26 -26.01 -7.71
CA PHE A 243 17.99 -27.43 -7.45
C PHE A 243 19.27 -28.21 -7.28
N ARG A 244 19.28 -29.15 -6.32
CA ARG A 244 20.35 -30.14 -6.13
C ARG A 244 19.73 -31.51 -5.94
N SER A 245 20.22 -32.52 -6.67
CA SER A 245 19.86 -33.92 -6.41
C SER A 245 20.43 -34.34 -5.04
N THR A 246 19.62 -35.06 -4.27
CA THR A 246 20.02 -35.62 -2.96
C THR A 246 20.16 -37.15 -3.02
N THR A 247 19.82 -37.74 -4.16
CA THR A 247 20.01 -39.19 -4.49
C THR A 247 20.37 -39.37 -5.94
#